data_e5e92912379900942e2684f1efd4ea9d
#
_entry.id   e5e92912379900942e2684f1efd4ea9d
#
_cell.length_a   1.000
_cell.length_b   1.000
_cell.length_c   1.000
_cell.angle_alpha   90.00
_cell.angle_beta   90.00
_cell.angle_gamma   90.00
#
_symmetry.space_group_name_H-M   'P 1'
#
loop_
_entity.id
_entity.type
_entity.pdbx_description
1 polymer ?
#
loop_
_entity_poly.entity_id
_entity_poly.type
_entity_poly.pdbx_seq_one_letter_code
_entity_poly.pdbx_strand_id
1 'polypeptide(L)'
;MEITHSFSVSGWRLGWMVIPDSLVEAVNALQQNMFINAPTISQTAALKCWDDETTEELELHVEKYRRSRAVILNKLSLIPGIGSEKISPPDGGFYVYIDVGDENLAPGFGTVAMCKAFLEEEKVAFTPGSDFEDPNYNLGDRRFRISYAGGIDTAERAMERFARFFPKWLELVKSNQ
;
A
#
# COMPACT_ATOMS: atom_id res chain seq x y z
N MET A 1 8.46 14.62 -0.30
CA MET A 1 7.04 14.58 0.14
C MET A 1 6.17 14.80 -1.07
N GLU A 2 5.13 14.02 -1.24
CA GLU A 2 4.30 14.06 -2.44
C GLU A 2 2.91 14.58 -2.09
N ILE A 3 2.50 15.71 -2.69
CA ILE A 3 1.17 16.30 -2.48
C ILE A 3 0.07 15.32 -2.89
N THR A 4 0.33 14.53 -3.92
CA THR A 4 -0.67 13.65 -4.54
C THR A 4 -1.31 12.66 -3.58
N HIS A 5 -0.54 12.05 -2.69
CA HIS A 5 -1.06 11.08 -1.72
C HIS A 5 -1.69 11.74 -0.49
N SER A 6 -1.10 12.83 0.02
CA SER A 6 -1.62 13.51 1.20
C SER A 6 -2.97 14.18 0.94
N PHE A 7 -3.17 14.72 -0.27
CA PHE A 7 -4.37 15.46 -0.65
C PHE A 7 -5.28 14.71 -1.63
N SER A 8 -5.01 13.43 -1.91
CA SER A 8 -5.79 12.59 -2.85
C SER A 8 -5.90 13.18 -4.27
N VAL A 9 -4.87 13.90 -4.71
CA VAL A 9 -4.83 14.61 -5.99
C VAL A 9 -3.90 13.97 -7.04
N SER A 10 -3.78 12.65 -7.03
CA SER A 10 -2.89 11.91 -7.93
C SER A 10 -3.16 12.21 -9.43
N GLY A 11 -4.42 12.42 -9.81
CA GLY A 11 -4.82 12.81 -11.18
C GLY A 11 -4.44 14.24 -11.57
N TRP A 12 -4.11 15.10 -10.63
CA TRP A 12 -3.74 16.50 -10.87
C TRP A 12 -2.29 16.67 -11.31
N ARG A 13 -1.52 15.59 -11.30
CA ARG A 13 -0.13 15.53 -11.81
C ARG A 13 0.78 16.60 -11.21
N LEU A 14 0.73 16.81 -9.90
CA LEU A 14 1.56 17.74 -9.16
C LEU A 14 2.29 17.01 -8.03
N GLY A 15 3.59 17.17 -7.97
CA GLY A 15 4.46 16.72 -6.88
C GLY A 15 5.52 17.79 -6.60
N TRP A 16 6.24 17.65 -5.51
CA TRP A 16 7.38 18.48 -5.17
C TRP A 16 8.44 17.67 -4.44
N MET A 17 9.66 18.10 -4.55
CA MET A 17 10.79 17.47 -3.87
C MET A 17 11.73 18.51 -3.27
N VAL A 18 12.33 18.19 -2.14
CA VAL A 18 13.46 18.93 -1.57
C VAL A 18 14.72 18.17 -1.91
N ILE A 19 15.64 18.83 -2.59
CA ILE A 19 16.88 18.22 -3.07
C ILE A 19 18.08 19.06 -2.61
N PRO A 20 19.29 18.43 -2.47
CA PRO A 20 20.53 19.16 -2.26
C PRO A 20 20.85 20.09 -3.41
N ASP A 21 21.47 21.24 -3.14
CA ASP A 21 21.85 22.24 -4.14
C ASP A 21 22.66 21.66 -5.31
N SER A 22 23.52 20.68 -5.01
CA SER A 22 24.34 20.00 -6.02
C SER A 22 23.56 19.21 -7.08
N LEU A 23 22.27 18.92 -6.84
CA LEU A 23 21.39 18.19 -7.77
C LEU A 23 20.43 19.09 -8.54
N VAL A 24 20.32 20.38 -8.17
CA VAL A 24 19.32 21.30 -8.74
C VAL A 24 19.44 21.42 -10.26
N GLU A 25 20.65 21.61 -10.79
CA GLU A 25 20.86 21.75 -12.24
C GLU A 25 20.49 20.46 -13.00
N ALA A 26 20.89 19.30 -12.49
CA ALA A 26 20.60 18.02 -13.11
C ALA A 26 19.10 17.70 -13.08
N VAL A 27 18.42 17.96 -11.96
CA VAL A 27 16.99 17.75 -11.83
C VAL A 27 16.19 18.71 -12.73
N ASN A 28 16.60 20.00 -12.81
CA ASN A 28 15.96 20.96 -13.70
C ASN A 28 16.09 20.54 -15.18
N ALA A 29 17.27 20.09 -15.59
CA ALA A 29 17.47 19.62 -16.97
C ALA A 29 16.61 18.39 -17.29
N LEU A 30 16.51 17.42 -16.36
CA LEU A 30 15.65 16.24 -16.51
C LEU A 30 14.18 16.65 -16.59
N GLN A 31 13.71 17.46 -15.66
CA GLN A 31 12.32 17.91 -15.59
C GLN A 31 11.91 18.65 -16.86
N GLN A 32 12.74 19.59 -17.33
CA GLN A 32 12.48 20.37 -18.53
C GLN A 32 12.34 19.48 -19.78
N ASN A 33 13.09 18.38 -19.86
CA ASN A 33 13.05 17.49 -21.02
C ASN A 33 11.97 16.40 -20.90
N MET A 34 11.57 16.01 -19.67
CA MET A 34 10.58 14.95 -19.45
C MET A 34 9.13 15.45 -19.47
N PHE A 35 8.83 16.58 -18.87
CA PHE A 35 7.44 17.07 -18.74
C PHE A 35 7.29 18.61 -18.78
N ILE A 36 8.36 19.36 -19.03
CA ILE A 36 8.39 20.82 -19.10
C ILE A 36 8.07 21.47 -17.75
N ASN A 37 6.83 21.40 -17.29
CA ASN A 37 6.37 21.89 -15.98
C ASN A 37 5.09 21.17 -15.51
N ALA A 38 4.74 21.35 -14.26
CA ALA A 38 3.43 20.93 -13.72
C ALA A 38 2.31 21.84 -14.28
N PRO A 39 1.05 21.32 -14.41
CA PRO A 39 -0.09 22.12 -14.86
C PRO A 39 -0.32 23.35 -13.97
N THR A 40 -0.49 24.52 -14.54
CA THR A 40 -0.67 25.80 -13.80
C THR A 40 -1.88 25.74 -12.86
N ILE A 41 -2.99 25.15 -13.31
CA ILE A 41 -4.19 25.00 -12.46
C ILE A 41 -3.91 24.17 -11.22
N SER A 42 -3.12 23.10 -11.33
CA SER A 42 -2.73 22.26 -10.20
C SER A 42 -1.82 22.99 -9.23
N GLN A 43 -0.88 23.81 -9.75
CA GLN A 43 -0.02 24.65 -8.92
C GLN A 43 -0.84 25.68 -8.14
N THR A 44 -1.79 26.34 -8.81
CA THR A 44 -2.67 27.34 -8.16
C THR A 44 -3.55 26.69 -7.07
N ALA A 45 -4.14 25.54 -7.35
CA ALA A 45 -4.94 24.81 -6.39
C ALA A 45 -4.11 24.34 -5.18
N ALA A 46 -2.85 23.95 -5.39
CA ALA A 46 -1.96 23.50 -4.34
C ALA A 46 -1.62 24.57 -3.30
N LEU A 47 -1.79 25.85 -3.60
CA LEU A 47 -1.62 26.92 -2.61
C LEU A 47 -2.59 26.76 -1.42
N LYS A 48 -3.74 26.09 -1.65
CA LYS A 48 -4.73 25.81 -0.62
C LYS A 48 -4.36 24.61 0.28
N CYS A 49 -3.37 23.82 -0.09
CA CYS A 49 -2.94 22.65 0.70
C CYS A 49 -2.39 23.04 2.09
N TRP A 50 -2.02 24.29 2.28
CA TRP A 50 -1.39 24.81 3.52
C TRP A 50 -2.35 25.63 4.38
N ASP A 51 -3.61 25.77 3.98
CA ASP A 51 -4.63 26.46 4.77
C ASP A 51 -5.06 25.58 5.96
N ASP A 52 -5.37 26.22 7.09
CA ASP A 52 -5.81 25.52 8.31
C ASP A 52 -7.08 24.69 8.08
N GLU A 53 -8.05 25.24 7.34
CA GLU A 53 -9.29 24.54 6.96
C GLU A 53 -9.00 23.22 6.20
N THR A 54 -8.04 23.24 5.28
CA THR A 54 -7.62 22.03 4.56
C THR A 54 -6.98 21.00 5.49
N THR A 55 -6.17 21.46 6.44
CA THR A 55 -5.54 20.60 7.44
C THR A 55 -6.59 19.93 8.33
N GLU A 56 -7.59 20.67 8.79
CA GLU A 56 -8.69 20.13 9.60
C GLU A 56 -9.48 19.06 8.83
N GLU A 57 -9.79 19.27 7.55
CA GLU A 57 -10.47 18.29 6.71
C GLU A 57 -9.61 17.02 6.51
N LEU A 58 -8.32 17.17 6.30
CA LEU A 58 -7.40 16.02 6.17
C LEU A 58 -7.33 15.18 7.45
N GLU A 59 -7.35 15.80 8.62
CA GLU A 59 -7.37 15.06 9.90
C GLU A 59 -8.64 14.19 10.05
N LEU A 60 -9.77 14.62 9.52
CA LEU A 60 -10.97 13.78 9.46
C LEU A 60 -10.79 12.55 8.56
N HIS A 61 -10.03 12.68 7.46
CA HIS A 61 -9.66 11.55 6.60
C HIS A 61 -8.68 10.61 7.30
N VAL A 62 -7.69 11.16 8.00
CA VAL A 62 -6.74 10.35 8.80
C VAL A 62 -7.47 9.54 9.86
N GLU A 63 -8.49 10.09 10.51
CA GLU A 63 -9.29 9.35 11.49
C GLU A 63 -10.07 8.18 10.85
N LYS A 64 -10.61 8.35 9.64
CA LYS A 64 -11.20 7.25 8.88
C LYS A 64 -10.19 6.15 8.59
N TYR A 65 -8.97 6.52 8.20
CA TYR A 65 -7.89 5.56 7.97
C TYR A 65 -7.47 4.83 9.25
N ARG A 66 -7.39 5.50 10.41
CA ARG A 66 -7.13 4.87 11.71
C ARG A 66 -8.13 3.77 12.03
N ARG A 67 -9.43 4.01 11.78
CA ARG A 67 -10.49 3.03 12.00
C ARG A 67 -10.36 1.85 11.04
N SER A 68 -10.17 2.10 9.73
CA SER A 68 -9.96 1.04 8.75
C SER A 68 -8.72 0.20 9.07
N ARG A 69 -7.62 0.85 9.50
CA ARG A 69 -6.40 0.18 9.96
C ARG A 69 -6.67 -0.75 11.14
N ALA A 70 -7.37 -0.25 12.15
CA ALA A 70 -7.69 -1.04 13.32
C ALA A 70 -8.50 -2.30 12.98
N VAL A 71 -9.47 -2.20 12.08
CA VAL A 71 -10.25 -3.34 11.57
C VAL A 71 -9.32 -4.37 10.90
N ILE A 72 -8.45 -3.93 10.01
CA ILE A 72 -7.52 -4.83 9.30
C ILE A 72 -6.59 -5.53 10.29
N LEU A 73 -5.92 -4.80 11.17
CA LEU A 73 -4.98 -5.37 12.13
C LEU A 73 -5.65 -6.37 13.08
N ASN A 74 -6.82 -6.03 13.60
CA ASN A 74 -7.59 -6.93 14.46
C ASN A 74 -8.00 -8.22 13.74
N LYS A 75 -8.45 -8.11 12.49
CA LYS A 75 -8.84 -9.29 11.70
C LYS A 75 -7.62 -10.13 11.30
N LEU A 76 -6.51 -9.51 10.92
CA LEU A 76 -5.26 -10.21 10.57
C LEU A 76 -4.73 -11.03 11.74
N SER A 77 -4.75 -10.50 12.97
CA SER A 77 -4.27 -11.21 14.16
C SER A 77 -5.05 -12.48 14.49
N LEU A 78 -6.26 -12.64 13.93
CA LEU A 78 -7.11 -13.81 14.11
C LEU A 78 -6.92 -14.86 12.99
N ILE A 79 -6.17 -14.55 11.95
CA ILE A 79 -5.96 -15.45 10.82
C ILE A 79 -4.81 -16.41 11.14
N PRO A 80 -5.03 -17.74 11.14
CA PRO A 80 -3.96 -18.71 11.35
C PRO A 80 -2.82 -18.52 10.34
N GLY A 81 -1.59 -18.49 10.85
CA GLY A 81 -0.40 -18.28 10.02
C GLY A 81 0.01 -16.81 9.83
N ILE A 82 -0.78 -15.84 10.32
CA ILE A 82 -0.41 -14.43 10.35
C ILE A 82 -0.40 -13.96 11.81
N GLY A 83 0.78 -13.98 12.44
CA GLY A 83 0.98 -13.41 13.77
C GLY A 83 1.32 -11.92 13.69
N SER A 84 1.25 -11.23 14.84
CA SER A 84 1.59 -9.81 14.93
C SER A 84 3.05 -9.51 14.54
N GLU A 85 3.95 -10.47 14.75
CA GLU A 85 5.36 -10.42 14.35
C GLU A 85 5.59 -10.40 12.83
N LYS A 86 4.58 -10.83 12.07
CA LYS A 86 4.59 -10.86 10.60
C LYS A 86 4.06 -9.57 9.97
N ILE A 87 3.62 -8.64 10.78
CA ILE A 87 3.02 -7.38 10.35
C ILE A 87 3.97 -6.25 10.71
N SER A 88 4.48 -5.53 9.70
CA SER A 88 5.22 -4.30 9.94
C SER A 88 4.30 -3.24 10.57
N PRO A 89 4.68 -2.60 11.70
CA PRO A 89 3.85 -1.58 12.33
C PRO A 89 3.49 -0.45 11.36
N PRO A 90 2.21 -0.24 11.04
CA PRO A 90 1.81 0.78 10.07
C PRO A 90 1.59 2.14 10.76
N ASP A 91 2.68 2.79 11.17
CA ASP A 91 2.63 4.06 11.92
C ASP A 91 2.30 5.27 11.04
N GLY A 92 2.39 5.12 9.71
CA GLY A 92 2.06 6.17 8.75
C GLY A 92 1.51 5.61 7.43
N GLY A 93 1.06 6.52 6.56
CA GLY A 93 0.47 6.17 5.29
C GLY A 93 -0.90 5.48 5.44
N PHE A 94 -1.25 4.64 4.48
CA PHE A 94 -2.52 3.89 4.44
C PHE A 94 -2.33 2.44 3.96
N TYR A 95 -1.20 1.84 4.32
CA TYR A 95 -0.83 0.48 3.94
C TYR A 95 -0.45 -0.36 5.17
N VAL A 96 -0.79 -1.65 5.10
CA VAL A 96 -0.25 -2.70 5.97
C VAL A 96 0.63 -3.59 5.11
N TYR A 97 1.84 -3.88 5.56
CA TYR A 97 2.78 -4.76 4.87
C TYR A 97 3.01 -6.01 5.72
N ILE A 98 2.81 -7.17 5.11
CA ILE A 98 2.76 -8.46 5.79
C ILE A 98 3.82 -9.38 5.18
N ASP A 99 4.57 -10.06 6.05
CA ASP A 99 5.52 -11.11 5.69
C ASP A 99 4.94 -12.46 6.16
N VAL A 100 4.57 -13.33 5.22
CA VAL A 100 3.99 -14.63 5.58
C VAL A 100 5.02 -15.63 6.10
N GLY A 101 6.32 -15.35 5.93
CA GLY A 101 7.42 -16.24 6.30
C GLY A 101 7.70 -17.33 5.27
N ASP A 102 8.92 -17.86 5.30
CA ASP A 102 9.36 -18.90 4.35
C ASP A 102 8.61 -20.23 4.57
N GLU A 103 8.17 -20.49 5.79
CA GLU A 103 7.41 -21.67 6.16
C GLU A 103 6.03 -21.76 5.47
N ASN A 104 5.53 -20.66 4.95
CA ASN A 104 4.24 -20.57 4.24
C ASN A 104 4.42 -20.42 2.71
N LEU A 105 5.56 -20.86 2.20
CA LEU A 105 5.88 -20.85 0.76
C LEU A 105 6.15 -22.26 0.26
N ALA A 106 5.88 -22.46 -1.04
CA ALA A 106 6.30 -23.62 -1.81
C ALA A 106 6.63 -23.17 -3.24
N PRO A 107 7.37 -23.95 -4.03
CA PRO A 107 7.65 -23.63 -5.43
C PRO A 107 6.35 -23.34 -6.22
N GLY A 108 6.24 -22.13 -6.77
CA GLY A 108 5.05 -21.67 -7.48
C GLY A 108 3.89 -21.17 -6.61
N PHE A 109 4.03 -21.16 -5.27
CA PHE A 109 3.02 -20.73 -4.29
C PHE A 109 3.49 -19.54 -3.47
N GLY A 110 4.20 -18.60 -4.08
CA GLY A 110 4.55 -17.31 -3.47
C GLY A 110 3.38 -16.33 -3.43
N THR A 111 3.63 -15.12 -2.90
CA THR A 111 2.57 -14.11 -2.74
C THR A 111 2.01 -13.58 -4.05
N VAL A 112 2.75 -13.64 -5.16
CA VAL A 112 2.21 -13.31 -6.50
C VAL A 112 1.08 -14.27 -6.86
N ALA A 113 1.31 -15.57 -6.71
CA ALA A 113 0.29 -16.60 -7.00
C ALA A 113 -0.89 -16.48 -6.01
N MET A 114 -0.61 -16.23 -4.72
CA MET A 114 -1.63 -16.01 -3.70
C MET A 114 -2.52 -14.80 -4.03
N CYS A 115 -1.94 -13.65 -4.33
CA CYS A 115 -2.70 -12.43 -4.65
C CYS A 115 -3.56 -12.60 -5.91
N LYS A 116 -3.03 -13.33 -6.91
CA LYS A 116 -3.78 -13.65 -8.13
C LYS A 116 -4.96 -14.58 -7.85
N ALA A 117 -4.75 -15.67 -7.12
CA ALA A 117 -5.82 -16.60 -6.73
C ALA A 117 -6.89 -15.88 -5.88
N PHE A 118 -6.47 -15.06 -4.92
CA PHE A 118 -7.39 -14.29 -4.09
C PHE A 118 -8.23 -13.30 -4.90
N LEU A 119 -7.62 -12.62 -5.87
CA LEU A 119 -8.35 -11.77 -6.81
C LEU A 119 -9.36 -12.56 -7.65
N GLU A 120 -8.96 -13.72 -8.17
CA GLU A 120 -9.81 -14.54 -9.04
C GLU A 120 -10.99 -15.19 -8.27
N GLU A 121 -10.75 -15.65 -7.05
CA GLU A 121 -11.77 -16.34 -6.24
C GLU A 121 -12.68 -15.36 -5.47
N GLU A 122 -12.07 -14.43 -4.75
CA GLU A 122 -12.77 -13.57 -3.79
C GLU A 122 -13.01 -12.15 -4.30
N LYS A 123 -12.52 -11.78 -5.49
CA LYS A 123 -12.67 -10.43 -6.11
C LYS A 123 -12.11 -9.32 -5.22
N VAL A 124 -11.00 -9.60 -4.53
CA VAL A 124 -10.27 -8.63 -3.70
C VAL A 124 -8.82 -8.60 -4.16
N ALA A 125 -8.30 -7.39 -4.40
CA ALA A 125 -6.94 -7.18 -4.83
C ALA A 125 -6.04 -6.83 -3.63
N PHE A 126 -4.97 -7.63 -3.44
CA PHE A 126 -3.79 -7.26 -2.66
C PHE A 126 -2.60 -7.09 -3.60
N THR A 127 -1.58 -6.38 -3.17
CA THR A 127 -0.38 -6.16 -4.00
C THR A 127 0.75 -7.06 -3.49
N PRO A 128 1.33 -7.92 -4.33
CA PRO A 128 2.45 -8.77 -3.93
C PRO A 128 3.70 -7.94 -3.66
N GLY A 129 4.59 -8.43 -2.80
CA GLY A 129 5.81 -7.76 -2.40
C GLY A 129 6.82 -7.59 -3.54
N SER A 130 6.77 -8.45 -4.56
CA SER A 130 7.61 -8.34 -5.77
C SER A 130 7.52 -6.97 -6.47
N ASP A 131 6.43 -6.20 -6.25
CA ASP A 131 6.28 -4.87 -6.82
C ASP A 131 7.11 -3.80 -6.06
N PHE A 132 7.66 -4.14 -4.89
CA PHE A 132 8.32 -3.18 -3.97
C PHE A 132 9.71 -3.63 -3.52
N GLU A 133 10.02 -4.91 -3.65
CA GLU A 133 11.26 -5.50 -3.14
C GLU A 133 12.29 -5.68 -4.26
N ASP A 134 13.56 -5.63 -3.88
CA ASP A 134 14.65 -5.95 -4.80
C ASP A 134 14.57 -7.46 -5.18
N PRO A 135 14.48 -7.78 -6.47
CA PRO A 135 14.34 -9.15 -6.94
C PRO A 135 15.54 -10.04 -6.57
N ASN A 136 16.70 -9.47 -6.23
CA ASN A 136 17.88 -10.23 -5.83
C ASN A 136 17.77 -10.89 -4.45
N TYR A 137 16.82 -10.46 -3.60
CA TYR A 137 16.68 -10.98 -2.24
C TYR A 137 15.51 -11.93 -2.03
N ASN A 138 14.67 -12.17 -3.04
CA ASN A 138 13.47 -13.02 -2.99
C ASN A 138 12.48 -12.69 -1.86
N LEU A 139 12.61 -11.52 -1.24
CA LEU A 139 11.73 -11.11 -0.15
C LEU A 139 10.31 -10.81 -0.64
N GLY A 140 10.18 -10.41 -1.90
CA GLY A 140 8.90 -10.11 -2.52
C GLY A 140 7.95 -11.31 -2.58
N ASP A 141 8.49 -12.52 -2.72
CA ASP A 141 7.69 -13.74 -2.84
C ASP A 141 6.96 -14.13 -1.55
N ARG A 142 7.39 -13.60 -0.40
CA ARG A 142 6.77 -13.88 0.90
C ARG A 142 6.05 -12.70 1.51
N ARG A 143 6.03 -11.54 0.81
CA ARG A 143 5.43 -10.30 1.31
C ARG A 143 4.28 -9.84 0.44
N PHE A 144 3.30 -9.19 1.06
CA PHE A 144 2.21 -8.54 0.34
C PHE A 144 1.71 -7.32 1.09
N ARG A 145 1.06 -6.41 0.35
CA ARG A 145 0.56 -5.14 0.86
C ARG A 145 -0.95 -5.06 0.77
N ILE A 146 -1.57 -4.56 1.84
CA ILE A 146 -2.99 -4.21 1.90
C ILE A 146 -3.12 -2.70 2.01
N SER A 147 -3.97 -2.08 1.20
CA SER A 147 -4.38 -0.69 1.35
C SER A 147 -5.64 -0.59 2.21
N TYR A 148 -5.67 0.34 3.16
CA TYR A 148 -6.86 0.63 3.96
C TYR A 148 -7.51 1.99 3.62
N ALA A 149 -7.16 2.57 2.47
CA ALA A 149 -7.77 3.81 1.98
C ALA A 149 -9.24 3.68 1.56
N GLY A 150 -9.73 2.45 1.34
CA GLY A 150 -11.08 2.17 0.83
C GLY A 150 -12.23 2.27 1.85
N GLY A 151 -11.94 2.64 3.11
CA GLY A 151 -12.94 2.77 4.17
C GLY A 151 -13.24 1.47 4.92
N ILE A 152 -13.96 1.60 6.04
CA ILE A 152 -14.20 0.52 7.03
C ILE A 152 -14.94 -0.66 6.40
N ASP A 153 -16.08 -0.41 5.76
CA ASP A 153 -16.91 -1.48 5.17
C ASP A 153 -16.16 -2.30 4.13
N THR A 154 -15.31 -1.64 3.34
CA THR A 154 -14.47 -2.31 2.35
C THR A 154 -13.39 -3.15 3.03
N ALA A 155 -12.76 -2.61 4.09
CA ALA A 155 -11.77 -3.31 4.88
C ALA A 155 -12.37 -4.55 5.56
N GLU A 156 -13.54 -4.44 6.18
CA GLU A 156 -14.23 -5.55 6.84
C GLU A 156 -14.53 -6.69 5.85
N ARG A 157 -15.17 -6.37 4.73
CA ARG A 157 -15.51 -7.36 3.69
C ARG A 157 -14.28 -8.03 3.09
N ALA A 158 -13.22 -7.25 2.84
CA ALA A 158 -11.97 -7.79 2.31
C ALA A 158 -11.32 -8.76 3.29
N MET A 159 -11.27 -8.40 4.57
CA MET A 159 -10.67 -9.24 5.61
C MET A 159 -11.49 -10.49 5.92
N GLU A 160 -12.82 -10.43 5.86
CA GLU A 160 -13.68 -11.62 5.98
C GLU A 160 -13.43 -12.63 4.84
N ARG A 161 -13.27 -12.14 3.62
CA ARG A 161 -12.91 -12.97 2.46
C ARG A 161 -11.52 -13.56 2.62
N PHE A 162 -10.56 -12.75 3.05
CA PHE A 162 -9.20 -13.20 3.27
C PHE A 162 -9.10 -14.25 4.39
N ALA A 163 -9.84 -14.09 5.48
CA ALA A 163 -9.91 -15.06 6.57
C ALA A 163 -10.46 -16.44 6.14
N ARG A 164 -11.32 -16.48 5.11
CA ARG A 164 -11.80 -17.75 4.53
C ARG A 164 -10.84 -18.35 3.51
N PHE A 165 -10.17 -17.49 2.75
CA PHE A 165 -9.27 -17.89 1.67
C PHE A 165 -7.92 -18.38 2.19
N PHE A 166 -7.26 -17.60 3.06
CA PHE A 166 -5.86 -17.82 3.43
C PHE A 166 -5.58 -19.18 4.09
N PRO A 167 -6.41 -19.72 5.01
CA PRO A 167 -6.21 -21.07 5.54
C PRO A 167 -6.21 -22.15 4.44
N LYS A 168 -7.10 -22.06 3.45
CA LYS A 168 -7.15 -23.00 2.32
C LYS A 168 -5.91 -22.88 1.44
N TRP A 169 -5.44 -21.65 1.24
CA TRP A 169 -4.18 -21.41 0.55
C TRP A 169 -2.99 -22.08 1.27
N LEU A 170 -2.92 -21.97 2.59
CA LEU A 170 -1.87 -22.63 3.38
C LEU A 170 -1.93 -24.16 3.29
N GLU A 171 -3.10 -24.76 3.19
CA GLU A 171 -3.25 -26.20 2.95
C GLU A 171 -2.69 -26.60 1.58
N LEU A 172 -2.95 -25.81 0.53
CA LEU A 172 -2.36 -26.03 -0.79
C LEU A 172 -0.84 -25.91 -0.77
N VAL A 173 -0.29 -24.89 -0.09
CA VAL A 173 1.16 -24.73 0.08
C VAL A 173 1.76 -25.96 0.73
N LYS A 174 1.22 -26.41 1.86
CA LYS A 174 1.71 -27.60 2.60
C LYS A 174 1.67 -28.88 1.79
N SER A 175 0.70 -29.04 0.92
CA SER A 175 0.59 -30.21 0.05
C SER A 175 1.59 -30.19 -1.11
N ASN A 176 2.30 -29.07 -1.34
CA ASN A 176 3.28 -28.87 -2.41
C ASN A 176 4.70 -28.58 -1.88
N GLN A 177 4.92 -28.64 -0.55
CA GLN A 177 6.24 -28.61 0.09
C GLN A 177 6.89 -30.00 0.04
#